data_fbadb7af79e2d35bf906b7ae9a4f366a
#
_entry.id   fbadb7af79e2d35bf906b7ae9a4f366a
#
_cell.length_a   1.000
_cell.length_b   1.000
_cell.length_c   1.000
_cell.angle_alpha   90.00
_cell.angle_beta   90.00
_cell.angle_gamma   90.00
#
_symmetry.space_group_name_H-M   'P 1'
#
loop_
_entity.id
_entity.type
_entity.pdbx_description
1 polymer ?
#
loop_
_entity_poly.entity_id
_entity_poly.type
_entity_poly.pdbx_seq_one_letter_code
_entity_poly.pdbx_strand_id
1 'polypeptide(L)'
;MFMKTFVLTVCTLLLGAVTVWAVPKKTPATWVDEAVKAKMCMLTDLEKSNMPVVSAWMKKKMKAEPFTVNLTGLDRLVLMTDGGKDGSSYDHAVWANARLIKKDGTSVWLDALKYETGWAGWNVPLMNRNSQGKGISIAGKKYDHGVFCHANGLLVYALNGEYVRFEAEVGIDDASNAGSAYFKALHDLPSNYIAGLQKNYPDDCSVLLL
;
A
#
# COMPACT_ATOMS: atom_id res chain seq x y z
N MET A 1 44.87 -61.94 -40.32
CA MET A 1 43.92 -60.96 -40.88
C MET A 1 42.76 -60.86 -39.80
N PHE A 2 42.89 -59.93 -38.90
CA PHE A 2 41.91 -59.81 -37.74
C PHE A 2 40.85 -58.77 -38.07
N MET A 3 39.62 -59.23 -38.19
CA MET A 3 38.45 -58.37 -38.30
C MET A 3 38.07 -57.88 -36.92
N LYS A 4 38.14 -56.55 -36.66
CA LYS A 4 37.64 -55.91 -35.45
C LYS A 4 36.16 -55.62 -35.64
N THR A 5 35.34 -56.30 -34.84
CA THR A 5 33.91 -56.03 -34.73
C THR A 5 33.67 -54.76 -33.86
N PHE A 6 33.11 -53.73 -34.48
CA PHE A 6 32.68 -52.51 -33.78
C PHE A 6 31.31 -52.79 -33.18
N VAL A 7 31.22 -52.79 -31.84
CA VAL A 7 29.96 -52.81 -31.13
C VAL A 7 29.51 -51.35 -30.94
N LEU A 8 28.43 -50.97 -31.60
CA LEU A 8 27.78 -49.66 -31.45
C LEU A 8 26.83 -49.73 -30.25
N THR A 9 27.25 -49.15 -29.11
CA THR A 9 26.38 -48.98 -27.95
C THR A 9 25.46 -47.81 -28.20
N VAL A 10 24.19 -48.07 -28.44
CA VAL A 10 23.14 -47.05 -28.54
C VAL A 10 22.78 -46.62 -27.10
N CYS A 11 23.23 -45.43 -26.74
CA CYS A 11 22.85 -44.80 -25.49
C CYS A 11 21.46 -44.17 -25.68
N THR A 12 20.40 -44.83 -25.22
CA THR A 12 19.04 -44.27 -25.16
C THR A 12 19.00 -43.24 -24.06
N LEU A 13 19.04 -41.97 -24.37
CA LEU A 13 18.73 -40.86 -23.49
C LEU A 13 17.22 -40.89 -23.17
N LEU A 14 16.88 -41.39 -22.00
CA LEU A 14 15.57 -41.18 -21.38
C LEU A 14 15.44 -39.69 -21.06
N LEU A 15 14.83 -38.92 -21.95
CA LEU A 15 14.32 -37.61 -21.67
C LEU A 15 13.16 -37.75 -20.68
N GLY A 16 13.47 -37.71 -19.38
CA GLY A 16 12.48 -37.52 -18.35
C GLY A 16 11.76 -36.19 -18.58
N ALA A 17 10.49 -36.28 -18.96
CA ALA A 17 9.64 -35.11 -19.01
C ALA A 17 9.55 -34.52 -17.59
N VAL A 18 10.31 -33.46 -17.33
CA VAL A 18 10.11 -32.62 -16.15
C VAL A 18 8.77 -31.95 -16.37
N THR A 19 7.73 -32.52 -15.77
CA THR A 19 6.44 -31.82 -15.65
C THR A 19 6.67 -30.63 -14.73
N VAL A 20 6.99 -29.50 -15.32
CA VAL A 20 6.91 -28.22 -14.61
C VAL A 20 5.44 -28.03 -14.25
N TRP A 21 5.11 -28.29 -13.01
CA TRP A 21 3.81 -27.91 -12.46
C TRP A 21 3.75 -26.39 -12.56
N ALA A 22 2.98 -25.89 -13.54
CA ALA A 22 2.66 -24.50 -13.61
C ALA A 22 1.97 -24.13 -12.28
N VAL A 23 2.64 -23.37 -11.44
CA VAL A 23 2.02 -22.75 -10.27
C VAL A 23 0.83 -21.99 -10.82
N PRO A 24 -0.42 -22.28 -10.39
CA PRO A 24 -1.58 -21.58 -10.88
C PRO A 24 -1.36 -20.09 -10.59
N LYS A 25 -1.28 -19.27 -11.66
CA LYS A 25 -1.24 -17.83 -11.53
C LYS A 25 -2.50 -17.44 -10.77
N LYS A 26 -2.36 -17.05 -9.51
CA LYS A 26 -3.47 -16.47 -8.74
C LYS A 26 -4.05 -15.33 -9.54
N THR A 27 -5.37 -15.27 -9.64
CA THR A 27 -6.03 -14.15 -10.28
C THR A 27 -5.70 -12.87 -9.50
N PRO A 28 -5.53 -11.73 -10.16
CA PRO A 28 -5.13 -10.48 -9.48
C PRO A 28 -5.96 -10.13 -8.24
N ALA A 29 -7.26 -10.44 -8.24
CA ALA A 29 -8.17 -10.18 -7.11
C ALA A 29 -7.83 -11.03 -5.87
N THR A 30 -7.59 -12.35 -6.04
CA THR A 30 -7.27 -13.24 -4.91
C THR A 30 -5.90 -12.93 -4.31
N TRP A 31 -4.96 -12.49 -5.14
CA TRP A 31 -3.64 -12.08 -4.69
C TRP A 31 -3.71 -10.81 -3.82
N VAL A 32 -4.46 -9.81 -4.24
CA VAL A 32 -4.65 -8.55 -3.49
C VAL A 32 -5.27 -8.85 -2.12
N ASP A 33 -6.31 -9.68 -2.05
CA ASP A 33 -7.00 -10.01 -0.79
C ASP A 33 -6.08 -10.74 0.20
N GLU A 34 -5.27 -11.70 -0.25
CA GLU A 34 -4.33 -12.40 0.62
C GLU A 34 -3.19 -11.51 1.09
N ALA A 35 -2.65 -10.66 0.21
CA ALA A 35 -1.64 -9.69 0.57
C ALA A 35 -2.17 -8.68 1.59
N VAL A 36 -3.39 -8.19 1.41
CA VAL A 36 -4.05 -7.29 2.36
C VAL A 36 -4.26 -7.96 3.71
N LYS A 37 -4.74 -9.21 3.77
CA LYS A 37 -4.93 -9.94 5.03
C LYS A 37 -3.61 -10.17 5.78
N ALA A 38 -2.56 -10.60 5.07
CA ALA A 38 -1.25 -10.79 5.68
C ALA A 38 -0.70 -9.47 6.25
N LYS A 39 -0.87 -8.37 5.51
CA LYS A 39 -0.48 -7.04 5.94
C LYS A 39 -1.27 -6.56 7.16
N MET A 40 -2.57 -6.84 7.21
CA MET A 40 -3.43 -6.49 8.37
C MET A 40 -2.97 -7.17 9.67
N CYS A 41 -2.59 -8.44 9.63
CA CYS A 41 -2.06 -9.12 10.81
C CYS A 41 -0.76 -8.46 11.33
N MET A 42 0.06 -7.92 10.43
CA MET A 42 1.30 -7.26 10.78
C MET A 42 1.11 -5.80 11.23
N LEU A 43 0.05 -5.12 10.77
CA LEU A 43 -0.25 -3.74 11.15
C LEU A 43 -0.54 -3.59 12.65
N THR A 44 -1.16 -4.59 13.27
CA THR A 44 -1.43 -4.58 14.71
C THR A 44 -0.16 -4.53 15.55
N ASP A 45 0.89 -5.21 15.11
CA ASP A 45 2.20 -5.20 15.78
C ASP A 45 2.97 -3.90 15.51
N LEU A 46 2.80 -3.33 14.32
CA LEU A 46 3.35 -2.03 13.94
C LEU A 46 2.79 -0.90 14.81
N GLU A 47 1.48 -0.88 15.01
CA GLU A 47 0.81 0.12 15.84
C GLU A 47 1.33 0.16 17.26
N LYS A 48 1.65 -1.00 17.84
CA LYS A 48 2.22 -1.11 19.18
C LYS A 48 3.65 -0.56 19.27
N SER A 49 4.42 -0.66 18.21
CA SER A 49 5.84 -0.29 18.20
C SER A 49 6.09 1.17 17.83
N ASN A 50 5.25 1.80 17.02
CA ASN A 50 5.47 3.12 16.42
C ASN A 50 4.58 4.25 16.97
N MET A 51 3.72 3.98 17.95
CA MET A 51 2.80 4.95 18.54
C MET A 51 2.10 5.82 17.45
N PRO A 52 1.19 5.25 16.67
CA PRO A 52 0.62 5.93 15.52
C PRO A 52 -0.19 7.17 15.93
N VAL A 53 -0.18 8.19 15.09
CA VAL A 53 -1.21 9.22 15.10
C VAL A 53 -2.45 8.66 14.41
N VAL A 54 -3.59 8.68 15.09
CA VAL A 54 -4.83 8.05 14.61
C VAL A 54 -5.94 9.10 14.58
N SER A 55 -6.70 9.15 13.48
CA SER A 55 -7.92 9.99 13.38
C SER A 55 -9.06 9.44 14.25
N ALA A 56 -10.12 10.20 14.38
CA ALA A 56 -11.42 9.66 14.76
C ALA A 56 -11.90 8.60 13.74
N TRP A 57 -12.93 7.85 14.11
CA TRP A 57 -13.62 6.93 13.18
C TRP A 57 -14.42 7.74 12.16
N MET A 58 -13.84 7.95 10.98
CA MET A 58 -14.46 8.71 9.90
C MET A 58 -15.50 7.87 9.19
N LYS A 59 -16.70 8.43 8.99
CA LYS A 59 -17.79 7.78 8.26
C LYS A 59 -18.23 8.62 7.06
N LYS A 60 -18.84 7.95 6.09
CA LYS A 60 -19.51 8.63 4.98
C LYS A 60 -20.44 9.75 5.49
N LYS A 61 -20.44 10.88 4.79
CA LYS A 61 -21.15 12.14 5.12
C LYS A 61 -20.60 12.95 6.32
N MET A 62 -19.65 12.43 7.09
CA MET A 62 -18.92 13.28 8.04
C MET A 62 -18.07 14.30 7.30
N LYS A 63 -17.99 15.51 7.84
CA LYS A 63 -17.05 16.53 7.37
C LYS A 63 -15.63 16.00 7.54
N ALA A 64 -14.74 16.41 6.64
CA ALA A 64 -13.34 16.08 6.75
C ALA A 64 -12.75 16.64 8.06
N GLU A 65 -11.88 15.86 8.68
CA GLU A 65 -11.17 16.26 9.89
C GLU A 65 -9.71 16.61 9.58
N PRO A 66 -9.14 17.64 10.24
CA PRO A 66 -7.72 17.95 10.11
C PRO A 66 -6.88 16.82 10.71
N PHE A 67 -5.79 16.49 10.01
CA PHE A 67 -4.84 15.47 10.41
C PHE A 67 -3.42 16.02 10.30
N THR A 68 -2.68 16.03 11.40
CA THR A 68 -1.34 16.63 11.46
C THR A 68 -0.37 15.71 12.18
N VAL A 69 0.85 15.57 11.63
CA VAL A 69 1.92 14.75 12.18
C VAL A 69 3.22 15.54 12.22
N ASN A 70 3.93 15.48 13.35
CA ASN A 70 5.31 15.98 13.44
C ASN A 70 6.25 14.98 12.78
N LEU A 71 7.04 15.44 11.82
CA LEU A 71 7.97 14.62 11.03
C LEU A 71 9.44 14.97 11.32
N THR A 72 9.71 15.83 12.29
CA THR A 72 11.07 16.29 12.57
C THR A 72 12.01 15.12 12.87
N GLY A 73 13.06 14.97 12.07
CA GLY A 73 14.08 13.92 12.25
C GLY A 73 13.66 12.53 11.74
N LEU A 74 12.53 12.43 11.04
CA LEU A 74 12.06 11.17 10.47
C LEU A 74 12.52 10.98 9.03
N ASP A 75 12.85 9.74 8.68
CA ASP A 75 13.26 9.35 7.33
C ASP A 75 12.08 8.91 6.46
N ARG A 76 10.98 8.46 7.06
CA ARG A 76 9.79 7.99 6.36
C ARG A 76 8.49 8.46 7.01
N LEU A 77 7.47 8.59 6.19
CA LEU A 77 6.07 8.73 6.58
C LEU A 77 5.29 7.54 6.04
N VAL A 78 4.64 6.80 6.92
CA VAL A 78 3.73 5.71 6.58
C VAL A 78 2.31 6.15 6.83
N LEU A 79 1.49 6.24 5.79
CA LEU A 79 0.07 6.56 5.87
C LEU A 79 -0.76 5.29 5.68
N MET A 80 -1.73 5.07 6.56
CA MET A 80 -2.59 3.89 6.52
C MET A 80 -4.06 4.28 6.59
N THR A 81 -4.86 3.53 5.86
CA THR A 81 -6.33 3.56 5.95
C THR A 81 -6.82 2.20 6.42
N ASP A 82 -7.51 2.17 7.55
CA ASP A 82 -7.94 0.94 8.24
C ASP A 82 -9.47 0.92 8.34
N GLY A 83 -10.09 -0.14 7.77
CA GLY A 83 -11.53 -0.36 7.76
C GLY A 83 -12.11 -0.77 9.13
N GLY A 84 -11.27 -0.90 10.16
CA GLY A 84 -11.73 -1.19 11.52
C GLY A 84 -12.46 -2.53 11.67
N LYS A 85 -13.47 -2.55 12.54
CA LYS A 85 -14.18 -3.79 12.91
C LYS A 85 -15.33 -4.16 11.98
N ASP A 86 -15.84 -3.22 11.19
CA ASP A 86 -16.95 -3.43 10.27
C ASP A 86 -16.49 -3.85 8.85
N GLY A 87 -15.18 -4.06 8.69
CA GLY A 87 -14.57 -4.47 7.44
C GLY A 87 -14.18 -3.29 6.57
N SER A 88 -13.91 -3.54 5.29
CA SER A 88 -13.41 -2.52 4.36
C SER A 88 -14.37 -2.24 3.20
N SER A 89 -15.63 -2.68 3.28
CA SER A 89 -16.58 -2.47 2.18
C SER A 89 -16.96 -1.00 2.03
N TYR A 90 -16.79 -0.47 0.82
CA TYR A 90 -17.08 0.94 0.50
C TYR A 90 -16.17 1.98 1.18
N ASP A 91 -15.07 1.60 1.77
CA ASP A 91 -14.15 2.47 2.51
C ASP A 91 -13.26 3.28 1.56
N HIS A 92 -13.88 4.18 0.82
CA HIS A 92 -13.24 5.09 -0.12
C HIS A 92 -12.54 6.22 0.65
N ALA A 93 -11.48 5.87 1.36
CA ALA A 93 -10.75 6.81 2.19
C ALA A 93 -9.90 7.79 1.38
N VAL A 94 -9.83 9.02 1.82
CA VAL A 94 -9.11 10.11 1.16
C VAL A 94 -8.28 10.90 2.15
N TRP A 95 -7.02 11.13 1.79
CA TRP A 95 -6.12 12.12 2.34
C TRP A 95 -6.21 13.39 1.48
N ALA A 96 -7.16 14.29 1.77
CA ALA A 96 -7.39 15.52 1.02
C ALA A 96 -6.42 16.61 1.48
N ASN A 97 -6.03 17.52 0.58
CA ASN A 97 -5.06 18.60 0.84
C ASN A 97 -3.78 18.10 1.53
N ALA A 98 -3.39 16.85 1.26
CA ALA A 98 -2.24 16.21 1.85
C ALA A 98 -0.93 16.87 1.38
N ARG A 99 -0.12 17.34 2.33
CA ARG A 99 1.13 18.03 2.03
C ARG A 99 2.22 17.81 3.09
N LEU A 100 3.46 17.86 2.64
CA LEU A 100 4.64 17.86 3.48
C LEU A 100 5.21 19.27 3.59
N ILE A 101 5.57 19.70 4.81
CA ILE A 101 6.06 21.05 5.11
C ILE A 101 7.52 20.96 5.52
N LYS A 102 8.36 21.76 4.87
CA LYS A 102 9.80 21.90 5.14
C LYS A 102 10.07 22.87 6.30
N LYS A 103 11.31 22.86 6.79
CA LYS A 103 11.77 23.78 7.86
C LYS A 103 11.60 25.26 7.53
N ASP A 104 11.73 25.63 6.25
CA ASP A 104 11.58 27.01 5.76
C ASP A 104 10.11 27.43 5.59
N GLY A 105 9.14 26.55 5.90
CA GLY A 105 7.72 26.77 5.77
C GLY A 105 7.17 26.51 4.36
N THR A 106 8.00 26.20 3.38
CA THR A 106 7.51 25.77 2.06
C THR A 106 6.83 24.41 2.15
N SER A 107 5.90 24.14 1.26
CA SER A 107 5.17 22.89 1.24
C SER A 107 5.18 22.21 -0.12
N VAL A 108 5.07 20.88 -0.11
CA VAL A 108 4.95 20.05 -1.30
C VAL A 108 3.70 19.20 -1.16
N TRP A 109 2.85 19.20 -2.18
CA TRP A 109 1.67 18.34 -2.23
C TRP A 109 2.08 16.88 -2.32
N LEU A 110 1.40 16.02 -1.55
CA LEU A 110 1.71 14.60 -1.50
C LEU A 110 1.44 13.88 -2.83
N ASP A 111 0.44 14.35 -3.56
CA ASP A 111 0.08 13.87 -4.90
C ASP A 111 1.12 14.19 -5.98
N ALA A 112 2.02 15.14 -5.73
CA ALA A 112 3.17 15.45 -6.60
C ALA A 112 4.40 14.57 -6.30
N LEU A 113 4.39 13.80 -5.21
CA LEU A 113 5.49 12.95 -4.79
C LEU A 113 5.27 11.49 -5.18
N LYS A 114 6.36 10.81 -5.50
CA LYS A 114 6.33 9.35 -5.68
C LYS A 114 6.44 8.67 -4.31
N TYR A 115 5.52 7.76 -3.98
CA TYR A 115 5.66 6.91 -2.81
C TYR A 115 6.67 5.77 -3.09
N GLU A 116 7.42 5.34 -2.07
CA GLU A 116 8.37 4.21 -2.16
C GLU A 116 7.62 2.90 -2.37
N THR A 117 6.56 2.69 -1.62
CA THR A 117 5.67 1.55 -1.75
C THR A 117 4.26 1.93 -1.33
N GLY A 118 3.26 1.22 -1.87
CA GLY A 118 1.87 1.46 -1.51
C GLY A 118 0.90 0.51 -2.18
N TRP A 119 -0.23 0.35 -1.52
CA TRP A 119 -1.38 -0.39 -2.05
C TRP A 119 -2.66 0.16 -1.46
N ALA A 120 -3.77 -0.15 -2.09
CA ALA A 120 -5.11 0.08 -1.55
C ALA A 120 -5.80 -1.28 -1.34
N GLY A 121 -6.74 -1.36 -0.41
CA GLY A 121 -7.54 -2.57 -0.16
C GLY A 121 -8.38 -2.99 -1.35
N TRP A 122 -8.73 -2.04 -2.17
CA TRP A 122 -9.40 -2.24 -3.47
C TRP A 122 -8.86 -1.19 -4.45
N ASN A 123 -8.65 -1.57 -5.72
CA ASN A 123 -8.01 -0.74 -6.73
C ASN A 123 -6.53 -0.41 -6.35
N VAL A 124 -6.04 0.75 -6.78
CA VAL A 124 -4.72 1.29 -6.46
C VAL A 124 -4.87 2.67 -5.83
N PRO A 125 -3.85 3.18 -5.13
CA PRO A 125 -3.85 4.58 -4.71
C PRO A 125 -3.96 5.51 -5.92
N LEU A 126 -4.85 6.52 -5.85
CA LEU A 126 -5.11 7.45 -6.94
C LEU A 126 -4.83 8.88 -6.50
N MET A 127 -4.12 9.64 -7.35
CA MET A 127 -3.78 11.04 -7.10
C MET A 127 -4.84 11.97 -7.71
N ASN A 128 -5.36 12.91 -6.92
CA ASN A 128 -6.29 13.97 -7.31
C ASN A 128 -7.60 13.48 -7.94
N ARG A 129 -7.92 12.21 -7.76
CA ARG A 129 -9.14 11.60 -8.28
C ARG A 129 -9.62 10.47 -7.38
N ASN A 130 -10.91 10.20 -7.44
CA ASN A 130 -11.54 9.08 -6.76
C ASN A 130 -11.60 7.82 -7.67
N SER A 131 -12.18 6.74 -7.15
CA SER A 131 -12.32 5.46 -7.85
C SER A 131 -13.17 5.51 -9.12
N GLN A 132 -13.97 6.57 -9.33
CA GLN A 132 -14.76 6.79 -10.53
C GLN A 132 -14.03 7.68 -11.57
N GLY A 133 -12.77 8.05 -11.32
CA GLY A 133 -11.99 8.96 -12.16
C GLY A 133 -12.40 10.43 -12.05
N LYS A 134 -13.27 10.78 -11.10
CA LYS A 134 -13.70 12.15 -10.82
C LYS A 134 -12.82 12.80 -9.75
N GLY A 135 -12.94 14.11 -9.59
CA GLY A 135 -12.29 14.84 -8.50
C GLY A 135 -12.73 14.34 -7.12
N ILE A 136 -11.88 14.55 -6.13
CA ILE A 136 -12.10 14.18 -4.74
C ILE A 136 -13.12 15.11 -4.11
N SER A 137 -14.04 14.55 -3.30
CA SER A 137 -14.95 15.33 -2.46
C SER A 137 -15.30 14.59 -1.17
N ILE A 138 -15.43 15.35 -0.07
CA ILE A 138 -15.82 14.82 1.25
C ILE A 138 -16.95 15.68 1.79
N ALA A 139 -18.11 15.08 2.08
CA ALA A 139 -19.29 15.76 2.57
C ALA A 139 -19.65 17.02 1.75
N GLY A 140 -19.58 16.95 0.43
CA GLY A 140 -19.87 18.01 -0.52
C GLY A 140 -18.74 19.02 -0.76
N LYS A 141 -17.68 19.05 0.06
CA LYS A 141 -16.49 19.88 -0.17
C LYS A 141 -15.58 19.22 -1.19
N LYS A 142 -15.24 19.94 -2.27
CA LYS A 142 -14.30 19.50 -3.31
C LYS A 142 -12.87 19.85 -2.93
N TYR A 143 -11.93 19.02 -3.43
CA TYR A 143 -10.50 19.17 -3.21
C TYR A 143 -9.73 18.98 -4.51
N ASP A 144 -8.82 19.91 -4.80
CA ASP A 144 -7.96 19.85 -5.98
C ASP A 144 -6.77 18.91 -5.78
N HIS A 145 -6.33 18.77 -4.52
CA HIS A 145 -5.22 17.92 -4.12
C HIS A 145 -5.65 16.82 -3.17
N GLY A 146 -5.12 15.62 -3.35
CA GLY A 146 -5.32 14.54 -2.41
C GLY A 146 -4.95 13.16 -2.94
N VAL A 147 -4.94 12.20 -2.03
CA VAL A 147 -4.66 10.80 -2.32
C VAL A 147 -5.85 9.95 -1.88
N PHE A 148 -6.48 9.32 -2.85
CA PHE A 148 -7.47 8.28 -2.59
C PHE A 148 -6.73 6.97 -2.29
N CYS A 149 -7.07 6.33 -1.18
CA CYS A 149 -6.51 5.05 -0.78
C CYS A 149 -7.57 4.22 -0.05
N HIS A 150 -8.21 3.29 -0.76
CA HIS A 150 -9.25 2.44 -0.17
C HIS A 150 -8.71 1.65 1.03
N ALA A 151 -9.47 1.58 2.12
CA ALA A 151 -9.08 0.76 3.25
C ALA A 151 -9.19 -0.77 2.87
N ASN A 152 -8.31 -1.62 3.30
CA ASN A 152 -7.12 -1.39 4.11
C ASN A 152 -5.92 -1.06 3.21
N GLY A 153 -5.49 0.17 3.27
CA GLY A 153 -4.45 0.66 2.38
C GLY A 153 -3.22 1.18 3.13
N LEU A 154 -2.11 1.31 2.40
CA LEU A 154 -0.86 1.83 2.95
C LEU A 154 -0.08 2.58 1.86
N LEU A 155 0.58 3.67 2.26
CA LEU A 155 1.50 4.45 1.44
C LEU A 155 2.73 4.78 2.26
N VAL A 156 3.91 4.63 1.68
CA VAL A 156 5.20 4.97 2.30
C VAL A 156 5.89 6.04 1.48
N TYR A 157 6.24 7.13 2.12
CA TYR A 157 6.98 8.23 1.50
C TYR A 157 8.34 8.40 2.16
N ALA A 158 9.40 8.52 1.36
CA ALA A 158 10.71 8.94 1.84
C ALA A 158 10.67 10.42 2.21
N LEU A 159 11.19 10.76 3.38
CA LEU A 159 11.27 12.14 3.88
C LEU A 159 12.69 12.68 3.80
N ASN A 160 13.70 11.82 3.88
CA ASN A 160 15.13 12.16 3.86
C ASN A 160 15.52 13.26 4.86
N GLY A 161 14.78 13.39 5.97
CA GLY A 161 14.99 14.43 6.97
C GLY A 161 14.66 15.87 6.51
N GLU A 162 14.04 16.05 5.33
CA GLU A 162 13.76 17.37 4.76
C GLU A 162 12.50 18.03 5.36
N TYR A 163 11.55 17.24 5.82
CA TYR A 163 10.23 17.71 6.23
C TYR A 163 10.08 17.71 7.75
N VAL A 164 9.32 18.67 8.26
CA VAL A 164 9.05 18.81 9.69
C VAL A 164 7.61 18.52 10.06
N ARG A 165 6.68 18.53 9.08
CA ARG A 165 5.26 18.31 9.35
C ARG A 165 4.54 17.75 8.13
N PHE A 166 3.59 16.85 8.39
CA PHE A 166 2.56 16.43 7.45
C PHE A 166 1.23 17.02 7.87
N GLU A 167 0.46 17.49 6.92
CA GLU A 167 -0.90 17.99 7.11
C GLU A 167 -1.82 17.41 6.03
N ALA A 168 -3.05 17.08 6.44
CA ALA A 168 -4.11 16.64 5.54
C ALA A 168 -5.49 16.95 6.16
N GLU A 169 -6.54 16.84 5.35
CA GLU A 169 -7.91 16.67 5.77
C GLU A 169 -8.33 15.24 5.42
N VAL A 170 -8.88 14.47 6.37
CA VAL A 170 -9.21 13.07 6.16
C VAL A 170 -10.71 12.80 6.18
N GLY A 171 -11.17 11.88 5.36
CA GLY A 171 -12.58 11.51 5.30
C GLY A 171 -12.89 10.48 4.22
N ILE A 172 -14.18 10.15 4.09
CA ILE A 172 -14.68 9.19 3.09
C ILE A 172 -15.18 9.96 1.86
N ASP A 173 -14.70 9.57 0.67
CA ASP A 173 -15.07 10.21 -0.60
C ASP A 173 -16.57 10.10 -0.89
N ASP A 174 -17.13 11.17 -1.48
CA ASP A 174 -18.57 11.24 -1.79
C ASP A 174 -19.02 10.24 -2.86
N ALA A 175 -18.11 9.70 -3.66
CA ALA A 175 -18.43 8.65 -4.62
C ALA A 175 -18.74 7.31 -3.95
N SER A 176 -18.42 7.13 -2.68
CA SER A 176 -18.82 5.94 -1.93
C SER A 176 -20.30 5.98 -1.57
N ASN A 177 -20.95 4.81 -1.58
CA ASN A 177 -22.33 4.68 -1.11
C ASN A 177 -22.44 4.61 0.41
N ALA A 178 -21.40 4.10 1.05
CA ALA A 178 -21.27 3.92 2.51
C ALA A 178 -19.79 4.04 2.88
N GLY A 179 -19.38 3.42 3.96
CA GLY A 179 -17.97 3.27 4.32
C GLY A 179 -17.55 4.10 5.50
N SER A 180 -16.46 3.66 6.08
CA SER A 180 -15.86 4.21 7.29
C SER A 180 -14.40 3.77 7.38
N ALA A 181 -13.53 4.62 7.95
CA ALA A 181 -12.13 4.27 8.13
C ALA A 181 -11.48 5.04 9.27
N TYR A 182 -10.45 4.45 9.86
CA TYR A 182 -9.42 5.18 10.58
C TYR A 182 -8.30 5.59 9.62
N PHE A 183 -7.77 6.77 9.82
CA PHE A 183 -6.56 7.25 9.18
C PHE A 183 -5.43 7.23 10.19
N LYS A 184 -4.31 6.62 9.84
CA LYS A 184 -3.20 6.43 10.75
C LYS A 184 -1.90 6.86 10.08
N ALA A 185 -1.03 7.50 10.85
CA ALA A 185 0.33 7.79 10.42
C ALA A 185 1.33 7.16 11.38
N LEU A 186 2.35 6.54 10.82
CA LEU A 186 3.45 5.88 11.50
C LEU A 186 4.78 6.47 11.03
N HIS A 187 5.81 6.34 11.85
CA HIS A 187 7.10 6.93 11.56
C HIS A 187 7.99 6.05 10.67
N ASP A 188 7.84 4.74 10.74
CA ASP A 188 8.62 3.79 9.95
C ASP A 188 7.91 2.44 9.84
N LEU A 189 8.35 1.65 8.86
CA LEU A 189 8.03 0.23 8.75
C LEU A 189 9.13 -0.56 9.46
N PRO A 190 8.81 -1.38 10.48
CA PRO A 190 9.80 -2.28 11.05
C PRO A 190 10.44 -3.16 9.98
N SER A 191 11.76 -3.38 10.08
CA SER A 191 12.50 -4.20 9.11
C SER A 191 11.95 -5.63 8.97
N ASN A 192 11.38 -6.19 10.03
CA ASN A 192 10.71 -7.49 10.01
C ASN A 192 9.42 -7.50 9.18
N TYR A 193 8.76 -6.35 8.98
CA TYR A 193 7.58 -6.22 8.13
C TYR A 193 7.92 -6.46 6.66
N ILE A 194 8.94 -5.80 6.15
CA ILE A 194 9.44 -6.00 4.78
C ILE A 194 9.90 -7.45 4.60
N ALA A 195 10.67 -7.99 5.54
CA ALA A 195 11.12 -9.38 5.51
C ALA A 195 9.96 -10.39 5.53
N GLY A 196 8.91 -10.11 6.30
CA GLY A 196 7.69 -10.91 6.33
C GLY A 196 6.93 -10.90 5.00
N LEU A 197 6.83 -9.75 4.36
CA LEU A 197 6.24 -9.64 3.03
C LEU A 197 7.06 -10.40 1.99
N GLN A 198 8.38 -10.25 1.97
CA GLN A 198 9.28 -10.96 1.07
C GLN A 198 9.18 -12.49 1.23
N LYS A 199 9.09 -12.97 2.47
CA LYS A 199 8.95 -14.40 2.76
C LYS A 199 7.64 -14.98 2.24
N ASN A 200 6.54 -14.26 2.39
CA ASN A 200 5.21 -14.74 2.04
C ASN A 200 4.84 -14.48 0.56
N TYR A 201 5.49 -13.50 -0.07
CA TYR A 201 5.21 -13.05 -1.43
C TYR A 201 6.52 -12.72 -2.18
N PRO A 202 7.41 -13.71 -2.40
CA PRO A 202 8.76 -13.45 -2.94
C PRO A 202 8.75 -12.82 -4.35
N ASP A 203 7.79 -13.19 -5.18
CA ASP A 203 7.72 -12.73 -6.58
C ASP A 203 7.12 -11.31 -6.71
N ASP A 204 6.43 -10.84 -5.70
CA ASP A 204 5.70 -9.57 -5.72
C ASP A 204 6.39 -8.47 -4.90
N CYS A 205 7.33 -8.85 -4.03
CA CYS A 205 8.10 -7.91 -3.23
C CYS A 205 9.20 -7.18 -4.02
N SER A 206 9.53 -7.61 -5.22
CA SER A 206 10.48 -6.90 -6.09
C SER A 206 10.01 -5.48 -6.44
N VAL A 207 8.71 -5.23 -6.43
CA VAL A 207 8.10 -3.90 -6.64
C VAL A 207 8.15 -3.04 -5.37
N LEU A 208 8.34 -3.64 -4.20
CA LEU A 208 8.37 -2.97 -2.89
C LEU A 208 9.78 -2.48 -2.50
N LEU A 209 10.81 -2.86 -3.24
CA LEU A 209 12.22 -2.57 -2.95
C LEU A 209 12.84 -1.54 -3.90
N LEU A 210 12.07 -1.01 -4.86
CA LEU A 210 12.46 0.08 -5.76
C LEU A 210 11.87 1.39 -5.29
#